data_df025efe8cf539e970a6191f2e8b93f5
#
_entry.id   df025efe8cf539e970a6191f2e8b93f5
#
_cell.length_a   1.000
_cell.length_b   1.000
_cell.length_c   1.000
_cell.angle_alpha   90.00
_cell.angle_beta   90.00
_cell.angle_gamma   90.00
#
_symmetry.space_group_name_H-M   'P 1'
#
loop_
_entity.id
_entity.type
_entity.pdbx_description
1 polymer ?
#
loop_
_entity_poly.entity_id
_entity_poly.type
_entity_poly.pdbx_seq_one_letter_code
_entity_poly.pdbx_strand_id
1 'polypeptide(L)'
;MTTPMKQPEDAPQAFQAAWNSHDMQALGALFHADATFVNRFGHYVRGAPAIVELHAPIHATIYSDSTLDNELIDVAALGDDAAVVHFWSRLAAGAAHPAGPHAVDTLILAVLTRQAGGAWRIKALENVTLTNPRTGETVLRAGRGA
;
A
#
# COMPACT_ATOMS: atom_id res chain seq x y z
N MET A 1 7.54 -6.03 -15.34
CA MET A 1 7.55 -4.65 -15.87
C MET A 1 6.48 -3.84 -15.13
N THR A 2 6.85 -2.68 -14.64
CA THR A 2 5.92 -1.83 -13.89
C THR A 2 5.17 -0.91 -14.85
N THR A 3 3.84 -0.90 -14.76
CA THR A 3 3.01 0.03 -15.53
C THR A 3 3.02 1.39 -14.82
N PRO A 4 3.41 2.47 -15.50
CA PRO A 4 3.36 3.80 -14.88
C PRO A 4 1.93 4.20 -14.51
N MET A 5 1.79 4.89 -13.38
CA MET A 5 0.51 5.49 -13.02
C MET A 5 0.29 6.74 -13.85
N LYS A 6 -0.82 6.79 -14.58
CA LYS A 6 -1.15 7.90 -15.48
C LYS A 6 -2.00 8.96 -14.81
N GLN A 7 -2.61 8.60 -13.69
CA GLN A 7 -3.46 9.49 -12.90
C GLN A 7 -3.45 9.00 -11.44
N PRO A 8 -3.77 9.87 -10.48
CA PRO A 8 -3.74 9.47 -9.06
C PRO A 8 -4.67 8.32 -8.72
N GLU A 9 -5.80 8.21 -9.42
CA GLU A 9 -6.77 7.13 -9.23
C GLU A 9 -6.19 5.74 -9.47
N ASP A 10 -5.06 5.65 -10.17
CA ASP A 10 -4.40 4.38 -10.47
C ASP A 10 -3.67 3.78 -9.25
N ALA A 11 -3.43 4.58 -8.20
CA ALA A 11 -2.58 4.17 -7.08
C ALA A 11 -3.04 2.89 -6.37
N PRO A 12 -4.34 2.72 -6.04
CA PRO A 12 -4.77 1.49 -5.35
C PRO A 12 -4.44 0.23 -6.14
N GLN A 13 -4.73 0.22 -7.44
CA GLN A 13 -4.51 -0.95 -8.29
C GLN A 13 -3.03 -1.16 -8.61
N ALA A 14 -2.27 -0.07 -8.77
CA ALA A 14 -0.83 -0.18 -8.99
C ALA A 14 -0.12 -0.77 -7.77
N PHE A 15 -0.50 -0.34 -6.56
CA PHE A 15 0.05 -0.89 -5.33
C PHE A 15 -0.33 -2.36 -5.16
N GLN A 16 -1.59 -2.70 -5.43
CA GLN A 16 -2.07 -4.08 -5.40
C GLN A 16 -1.29 -4.97 -6.37
N ALA A 17 -1.12 -4.54 -7.61
CA ALA A 17 -0.41 -5.32 -8.62
C ALA A 17 1.05 -5.55 -8.25
N ALA A 18 1.73 -4.51 -7.74
CA ALA A 18 3.11 -4.64 -7.31
C ALA A 18 3.26 -5.60 -6.13
N TRP A 19 2.39 -5.48 -5.13
CA TRP A 19 2.39 -6.40 -3.98
C TRP A 19 2.17 -7.84 -4.45
N ASN A 20 1.13 -8.06 -5.26
CA ASN A 20 0.71 -9.41 -5.66
C ASN A 20 1.71 -10.08 -6.61
N SER A 21 2.56 -9.30 -7.27
CA SER A 21 3.66 -9.85 -8.07
C SER A 21 4.82 -10.33 -7.20
N HIS A 22 4.89 -9.88 -5.94
CA HIS A 22 6.02 -10.12 -5.02
C HIS A 22 7.36 -9.67 -5.59
N ASP A 23 7.32 -8.72 -6.53
CA ASP A 23 8.50 -8.13 -7.16
C ASP A 23 8.82 -6.81 -6.47
N MET A 24 9.90 -6.81 -5.71
CA MET A 24 10.29 -5.62 -4.93
C MET A 24 10.76 -4.47 -5.81
N GLN A 25 11.27 -4.77 -7.00
CA GLN A 25 11.62 -3.72 -7.95
C GLN A 25 10.36 -2.99 -8.44
N ALA A 26 9.32 -3.74 -8.74
CA ALA A 26 8.02 -3.16 -9.13
C ALA A 26 7.43 -2.32 -7.99
N LEU A 27 7.53 -2.80 -6.76
CA LEU A 27 7.03 -2.06 -5.60
C LEU A 27 7.79 -0.74 -5.43
N GLY A 28 9.12 -0.79 -5.44
CA GLY A 28 9.94 0.40 -5.29
C GLY A 28 9.74 1.44 -6.37
N ALA A 29 9.43 1.00 -7.60
CA ALA A 29 9.22 1.89 -8.74
C ALA A 29 7.96 2.76 -8.61
N LEU A 30 7.03 2.42 -7.71
CA LEU A 30 5.84 3.25 -7.46
C LEU A 30 6.16 4.53 -6.71
N PHE A 31 7.33 4.60 -6.05
CA PHE A 31 7.67 5.64 -5.09
C PHE A 31 8.71 6.60 -5.66
N HIS A 32 8.64 7.85 -5.19
CA HIS A 32 9.76 8.77 -5.36
C HIS A 32 11.00 8.23 -4.66
N ALA A 33 12.18 8.61 -5.15
CA ALA A 33 13.45 8.19 -4.54
C ALA A 33 13.53 8.56 -3.06
N ASP A 34 12.93 9.67 -2.65
CA ASP A 34 12.92 10.18 -1.28
C ASP A 34 11.56 10.03 -0.59
N ALA A 35 10.70 9.16 -1.08
CA ALA A 35 9.37 8.94 -0.51
C ALA A 35 9.44 8.47 0.93
N THR A 36 8.39 8.76 1.69
CA THR A 36 8.24 8.25 3.05
C THR A 36 7.17 7.18 3.10
N PHE A 37 7.31 6.24 4.02
CA PHE A 37 6.38 5.15 4.21
C PHE A 37 6.22 4.84 5.69
N VAL A 38 4.96 4.72 6.13
CA VAL A 38 4.64 4.26 7.48
C VAL A 38 3.79 3.00 7.33
N ASN A 39 4.29 1.87 7.86
CA ASN A 39 3.52 0.64 7.83
C ASN A 39 2.41 0.66 8.88
N ARG A 40 1.55 -0.36 8.85
CA ARG A 40 0.40 -0.43 9.76
C ARG A 40 0.77 -0.57 11.23
N PHE A 41 2.03 -0.82 11.55
CA PHE A 41 2.55 -0.91 12.91
C PHE A 41 3.20 0.39 13.38
N GLY A 42 3.25 1.42 12.53
CA GLY A 42 3.85 2.70 12.87
C GLY A 42 5.34 2.79 12.60
N HIS A 43 5.91 1.86 11.86
CA HIS A 43 7.33 1.93 11.49
C HIS A 43 7.50 2.89 10.31
N TYR A 44 8.31 3.91 10.52
CA TYR A 44 8.60 4.96 9.55
C TYR A 44 9.93 4.70 8.85
N VAL A 45 9.93 4.76 7.52
CA VAL A 45 11.15 4.70 6.71
C VAL A 45 11.12 5.79 5.64
N ARG A 46 12.29 6.20 5.20
CA ARG A 46 12.44 7.20 4.14
C ARG A 46 13.31 6.65 3.02
N GLY A 47 12.88 6.91 1.79
CA GLY A 47 13.56 6.54 0.57
C GLY A 47 13.10 5.23 -0.01
N ALA A 48 13.01 5.15 -1.34
CA ALA A 48 12.56 3.95 -2.03
C ALA A 48 13.40 2.70 -1.66
N PRO A 49 14.74 2.78 -1.54
CA PRO A 49 15.51 1.62 -1.10
C PRO A 49 15.12 1.12 0.29
N ALA A 50 14.87 2.04 1.24
CA ALA A 50 14.45 1.65 2.60
C ALA A 50 13.05 1.04 2.60
N ILE A 51 12.16 1.53 1.74
CA ILE A 51 10.82 0.96 1.59
C ILE A 51 10.91 -0.48 1.08
N VAL A 52 11.77 -0.72 0.09
CA VAL A 52 12.02 -2.07 -0.42
C VAL A 52 12.62 -2.97 0.67
N GLU A 53 13.57 -2.48 1.44
CA GLU A 53 14.19 -3.25 2.53
C GLU A 53 13.18 -3.60 3.64
N LEU A 54 12.19 -2.75 3.86
CA LEU A 54 11.11 -3.03 4.81
C LEU A 54 10.22 -4.18 4.33
N HIS A 55 10.02 -4.32 3.03
CA HIS A 55 9.08 -5.27 2.44
C HIS A 55 9.74 -6.57 1.97
N ALA A 56 10.98 -6.52 1.48
CA ALA A 56 11.61 -7.69 0.88
C ALA A 56 11.65 -8.93 1.81
N PRO A 57 12.03 -8.79 3.09
CA PRO A 57 12.07 -9.97 3.97
C PRO A 57 10.70 -10.60 4.20
N ILE A 58 9.63 -9.81 4.32
CA ILE A 58 8.29 -10.36 4.57
C ILE A 58 7.71 -10.99 3.31
N HIS A 59 8.02 -10.45 2.12
CA HIS A 59 7.62 -11.07 0.86
C HIS A 59 8.37 -12.35 0.55
N ALA A 60 9.54 -12.53 1.13
CA ALA A 60 10.32 -13.77 1.01
C ALA A 60 9.89 -14.83 2.01
N THR A 61 9.13 -14.46 3.04
CA THR A 61 8.79 -15.35 4.16
C THR A 61 7.28 -15.35 4.42
N ILE A 62 6.85 -14.60 5.45
CA ILE A 62 5.48 -14.69 5.98
C ILE A 62 4.40 -14.24 5.01
N TYR A 63 4.73 -13.37 4.05
CA TYR A 63 3.78 -12.89 3.05
C TYR A 63 4.12 -13.35 1.63
N SER A 64 4.91 -14.42 1.48
CA SER A 64 5.28 -14.94 0.16
C SER A 64 4.08 -15.40 -0.66
N ASP A 65 3.00 -15.80 0.00
CA ASP A 65 1.75 -16.24 -0.63
C ASP A 65 0.58 -15.31 -0.30
N SER A 66 0.86 -14.09 0.12
CA SER A 66 -0.18 -13.10 0.43
C SER A 66 -0.66 -12.37 -0.81
N THR A 67 -1.85 -11.80 -0.72
CA THR A 67 -2.42 -10.94 -1.74
C THR A 67 -3.03 -9.69 -1.11
N LEU A 68 -3.04 -8.60 -1.85
CA LEU A 68 -3.81 -7.41 -1.53
C LEU A 68 -5.03 -7.30 -2.45
N ASP A 69 -6.12 -6.80 -1.89
CA ASP A 69 -7.31 -6.39 -2.63
C ASP A 69 -7.64 -4.98 -2.20
N ASN A 70 -7.41 -4.02 -3.10
CA ASN A 70 -7.52 -2.60 -2.81
C ASN A 70 -8.75 -1.99 -3.47
N GLU A 71 -9.36 -1.04 -2.77
CA GLU A 71 -10.57 -0.36 -3.23
C GLU A 71 -10.44 1.14 -3.01
N LEU A 72 -10.51 1.91 -4.11
CA LEU A 72 -10.44 3.36 -4.06
C LEU A 72 -11.59 3.94 -3.25
N ILE A 73 -11.28 4.88 -2.36
CA ILE A 73 -12.29 5.66 -1.63
C ILE A 73 -12.45 7.02 -2.29
N ASP A 74 -11.34 7.78 -2.42
CA ASP A 74 -11.42 9.19 -2.75
C ASP A 74 -10.07 9.71 -3.25
N VAL A 75 -10.13 10.68 -4.16
CA VAL A 75 -8.96 11.43 -4.63
C VAL A 75 -9.24 12.91 -4.45
N ALA A 76 -8.35 13.60 -3.75
CA ALA A 76 -8.42 15.04 -3.58
C ALA A 76 -7.24 15.68 -4.28
N ALA A 77 -7.50 16.45 -5.34
CA ALA A 77 -6.44 17.13 -6.08
C ALA A 77 -5.88 18.31 -5.27
N LEU A 78 -4.56 18.48 -5.31
CA LEU A 78 -3.85 19.61 -4.75
C LEU A 78 -3.17 20.34 -5.91
N GLY A 79 -3.93 21.12 -6.66
CA GLY A 79 -3.48 21.68 -7.93
C GLY A 79 -3.38 20.60 -9.01
N ASP A 80 -2.57 20.85 -10.04
CA ASP A 80 -2.47 19.95 -11.20
C ASP A 80 -1.47 18.82 -11.04
N ASP A 81 -0.54 18.96 -10.08
CA ASP A 81 0.63 18.10 -10.01
C ASP A 81 0.73 17.29 -8.72
N ALA A 82 -0.28 17.38 -7.84
CA ALA A 82 -0.32 16.61 -6.59
C ALA A 82 -1.73 16.18 -6.25
N ALA A 83 -1.86 15.07 -5.54
CA ALA A 83 -3.14 14.56 -5.09
C ALA A 83 -2.98 13.73 -3.83
N VAL A 84 -4.04 13.71 -3.02
CA VAL A 84 -4.17 12.83 -1.86
C VAL A 84 -5.17 11.74 -2.23
N VAL A 85 -4.76 10.49 -2.09
CA VAL A 85 -5.59 9.33 -2.42
C VAL A 85 -5.83 8.51 -1.15
N HIS A 86 -7.10 8.23 -0.87
CA HIS A 86 -7.47 7.30 0.19
C HIS A 86 -8.01 6.02 -0.43
N PHE A 87 -7.61 4.88 0.11
CA PHE A 87 -8.15 3.60 -0.32
C PHE A 87 -8.12 2.56 0.79
N TRP A 88 -9.07 1.62 0.71
CA TRP A 88 -9.08 0.43 1.55
C TRP A 88 -8.11 -0.59 0.99
N SER A 89 -7.46 -1.35 1.88
CA SER A 89 -6.59 -2.44 1.48
C SER A 89 -6.86 -3.65 2.36
N ARG A 90 -7.19 -4.78 1.72
CA ARG A 90 -7.32 -6.05 2.44
C ARG A 90 -6.13 -6.93 2.11
N LEU A 91 -5.35 -7.25 3.13
CA LEU A 91 -4.28 -8.21 3.05
C LEU A 91 -4.84 -9.58 3.40
N ALA A 92 -4.71 -10.54 2.49
CA ALA A 92 -5.01 -11.94 2.76
C ALA A 92 -3.69 -12.69 2.89
N ALA A 93 -3.32 -13.04 4.12
CA ALA A 93 -2.17 -13.89 4.38
C ALA A 93 -2.55 -15.36 4.16
N GLY A 94 -1.58 -16.16 3.73
CA GLY A 94 -1.78 -17.57 3.48
C GLY A 94 -1.07 -18.46 4.49
N ALA A 95 -0.80 -19.69 4.08
CA ALA A 95 -0.17 -20.70 4.93
C ALA A 95 1.27 -20.36 5.32
N ALA A 96 1.94 -19.48 4.56
CA ALA A 96 3.30 -19.06 4.87
C ALA A 96 3.40 -18.23 6.16
N HIS A 97 2.31 -17.61 6.57
CA HIS A 97 2.29 -16.84 7.82
C HIS A 97 2.15 -17.78 9.03
N PRO A 98 2.90 -17.52 10.14
CA PRO A 98 2.82 -18.37 11.34
C PRO A 98 1.42 -18.51 11.93
N ALA A 99 0.58 -17.48 11.79
CA ALA A 99 -0.82 -17.52 12.25
C ALA A 99 -1.75 -18.23 11.27
N GLY A 100 -1.25 -18.70 10.12
CA GLY A 100 -2.05 -19.31 9.07
C GLY A 100 -2.87 -18.30 8.28
N PRO A 101 -3.77 -18.78 7.41
CA PRO A 101 -4.59 -17.89 6.58
C PRO A 101 -5.46 -16.96 7.43
N HIS A 102 -5.40 -15.67 7.15
CA HIS A 102 -6.23 -14.66 7.82
C HIS A 102 -6.22 -13.37 7.00
N ALA A 103 -7.10 -12.45 7.32
CA ALA A 103 -7.22 -11.17 6.62
C ALA A 103 -7.00 -10.00 7.58
N VAL A 104 -6.42 -8.92 7.05
CA VAL A 104 -6.23 -7.66 7.77
C VAL A 104 -6.72 -6.54 6.87
N ASP A 105 -7.56 -5.66 7.40
CA ASP A 105 -7.98 -4.47 6.69
C ASP A 105 -7.22 -3.25 7.20
N THR A 106 -6.77 -2.43 6.26
CA THR A 106 -6.12 -1.16 6.56
C THR A 106 -6.76 -0.04 5.74
N LEU A 107 -6.67 1.15 6.27
CA LEU A 107 -6.97 2.37 5.53
C LEU A 107 -5.63 3.01 5.14
N ILE A 108 -5.48 3.32 3.86
CA ILE A 108 -4.24 3.87 3.33
C ILE A 108 -4.47 5.28 2.85
N LEU A 109 -3.54 6.16 3.23
CA LEU A 109 -3.41 7.50 2.67
C LEU A 109 -2.12 7.55 1.85
N ALA A 110 -2.24 7.96 0.59
CA ALA A 110 -1.08 8.16 -0.27
C ALA A 110 -1.10 9.57 -0.84
N VAL A 111 0.04 10.23 -0.80
CA VAL A 111 0.25 11.51 -1.49
C VAL A 111 1.04 11.22 -2.75
N LEU A 112 0.47 11.60 -3.90
CA LEU A 112 1.10 11.40 -5.20
C LEU A 112 1.47 12.73 -5.83
N THR A 113 2.57 12.73 -6.58
CA THR A 113 2.95 13.88 -7.39
C THR A 113 3.25 13.45 -8.82
N ARG A 114 2.96 14.35 -9.76
CA ARG A 114 3.19 14.11 -11.18
C ARG A 114 4.63 14.44 -11.53
N GLN A 115 5.26 13.54 -12.24
CA GLN A 115 6.63 13.71 -12.73
C GLN A 115 6.66 14.51 -14.03
N ALA A 116 7.85 14.97 -14.41
CA ALA A 116 8.04 15.74 -15.62
C ALA A 116 7.54 15.03 -16.89
N GLY A 117 7.60 13.71 -16.94
CA GLY A 117 7.09 12.91 -18.07
C GLY A 117 5.60 12.61 -18.01
N GLY A 118 4.88 13.11 -17.00
CA GLY A 118 3.45 12.90 -16.85
C GLY A 118 3.05 11.72 -15.98
N ALA A 119 3.97 10.82 -15.65
CA ALA A 119 3.69 9.71 -14.74
C ALA A 119 3.59 10.21 -13.31
N TRP A 120 2.73 9.56 -12.53
CA TRP A 120 2.56 9.86 -11.10
C TRP A 120 3.37 8.88 -10.27
N ARG A 121 3.89 9.34 -9.13
CA ARG A 121 4.58 8.50 -8.15
C ARG A 121 4.14 8.86 -6.74
N ILE A 122 4.26 7.90 -5.84
CA ILE A 122 3.89 8.08 -4.44
C ILE A 122 5.02 8.82 -3.72
N LYS A 123 4.68 9.95 -3.10
CA LYS A 123 5.58 10.76 -2.30
C LYS A 123 5.56 10.37 -0.84
N ALA A 124 4.39 9.99 -0.34
CA ALA A 124 4.21 9.54 1.04
C ALA A 124 3.06 8.54 1.10
N LEU A 125 3.19 7.51 1.91
CA LEU A 125 2.12 6.55 2.13
C LEU A 125 2.10 6.15 3.60
N GLU A 126 0.90 6.11 4.18
CA GLU A 126 0.68 5.64 5.54
C GLU A 126 -0.46 4.65 5.59
N ASN A 127 -0.29 3.64 6.44
CA ASN A 127 -1.29 2.61 6.70
C ASN A 127 -1.82 2.73 8.13
N VAL A 128 -3.12 2.51 8.30
CA VAL A 128 -3.74 2.40 9.62
C VAL A 128 -4.53 1.09 9.65
N THR A 129 -4.20 0.22 10.60
CA THR A 129 -4.99 -1.00 10.84
C THR A 129 -6.30 -0.61 11.50
N LEU A 130 -7.42 -1.17 11.01
CA LEU A 130 -8.72 -0.96 11.65
C LEU A 130 -8.75 -1.69 12.99
N THR A 131 -9.09 -0.95 14.04
CA THR A 131 -9.18 -1.51 15.38
C THR A 131 -10.47 -1.08 16.08
N ASN A 132 -10.94 -1.93 16.99
CA ASN A 132 -12.05 -1.58 17.86
C ASN A 132 -11.52 -0.64 18.93
N PRO A 133 -12.03 0.59 19.05
CA PRO A 133 -11.50 1.56 20.03
C PRO A 133 -11.73 1.17 21.48
N ARG A 134 -12.66 0.25 21.75
CA ARG A 134 -12.95 -0.19 23.12
C ARG A 134 -12.05 -1.32 23.57
N THR A 135 -11.63 -2.20 22.64
CA THR A 135 -10.87 -3.41 22.98
C THR A 135 -9.44 -3.36 22.47
N GLY A 136 -9.14 -2.53 21.46
CA GLY A 136 -7.87 -2.52 20.77
C GLY A 136 -7.68 -3.68 19.80
N GLU A 137 -8.65 -4.55 19.66
CA GLU A 137 -8.56 -5.67 18.71
C GLU A 137 -8.69 -5.19 17.28
N THR A 138 -7.98 -5.86 16.37
CA THR A 138 -8.14 -5.60 14.94
C THR A 138 -9.48 -6.10 14.46
N VAL A 139 -10.10 -5.33 13.55
CA VAL A 139 -11.39 -5.69 12.97
C VAL A 139 -11.33 -5.61 11.45
N LEU A 140 -12.25 -6.30 10.79
CA LEU A 140 -12.42 -6.18 9.35
C LEU A 140 -13.47 -5.12 9.05
N ARG A 141 -13.32 -4.48 7.90
CA ARG A 141 -14.22 -3.43 7.43
C ARG A 141 -15.62 -4.00 7.22
N ALA A 142 -16.61 -3.37 7.86
CA ALA A 142 -18.01 -3.77 7.70
C ALA A 142 -18.49 -3.49 6.27
N GLY A 143 -19.38 -4.36 5.76
CA GLY A 143 -19.97 -4.20 4.45
C GLY A 143 -19.08 -4.62 3.29
N ARG A 144 -17.84 -5.03 3.54
CA ARG A 144 -17.01 -5.63 2.51
C ARG A 144 -17.57 -6.99 2.14
N GLY A 145 -17.73 -7.26 0.85
CA GLY A 145 -18.33 -8.47 0.34
C GLY A 145 -17.92 -9.74 1.07
N ALA A 146 -18.89 -10.50 1.43
CA ALA A 146 -18.72 -11.74 2.15
C ALA A 146 -17.91 -12.76 1.35
#